data_3edda4c3fea831a40159883831eb0c5c
#
_entry.id   3edda4c3fea831a40159883831eb0c5c
#
_cell.length_a   1.000
_cell.length_b   1.000
_cell.length_c   1.000
_cell.angle_alpha   90.00
_cell.angle_beta   90.00
_cell.angle_gamma   90.00
#
_symmetry.space_group_name_H-M   'P 1'
#
loop_
_entity.id
_entity.type
_entity.pdbx_description
1 polymer ?
#
loop_
_entity_poly.entity_id
_entity_poly.type
_entity_poly.pdbx_seq_one_letter_code
_entity_poly.pdbx_strand_id
1 'polypeptide(L)'
;VSDETRLTSPSAGGRQQRGRPRKIETDQLILTATCELLLANGYRKLSMEAVAARSGIAKPALYRRWSSKADLVAAAVVANLAIDAPAEAVALPGGGEIGHDLHAWLDAFAGVATDPRNAALALALIAAAAENPADAQALYGLLTGPSHQALTERLRAAAAAGQIRPDADLDAIGDALIGSIVIQLLTGRTATTRQHAHDLLEIVLRGLRPGTPV
;
A
#
# COMPACT_ATOMS: atom_id res chain seq x y z
N VAL A 1 -11.99 -55.69 -54.86
CA VAL A 1 -10.96 -56.09 -53.90
C VAL A 1 -10.71 -54.90 -52.99
N SER A 2 -11.07 -55.12 -51.75
CA SER A 2 -11.04 -54.29 -50.58
C SER A 2 -9.66 -53.70 -50.23
N ASP A 3 -9.60 -52.53 -49.73
CA ASP A 3 -8.84 -52.32 -48.47
C ASP A 3 -9.29 -51.05 -47.76
N GLU A 4 -9.78 -51.22 -46.52
CA GLU A 4 -10.13 -50.19 -45.56
C GLU A 4 -8.83 -49.80 -44.82
N THR A 5 -8.41 -48.54 -44.91
CA THR A 5 -7.39 -48.03 -43.98
C THR A 5 -8.04 -46.99 -43.09
N ARG A 6 -8.31 -47.43 -41.84
CA ARG A 6 -8.84 -46.68 -40.72
C ARG A 6 -7.75 -45.79 -40.14
N LEU A 7 -7.84 -44.49 -40.34
CA LEU A 7 -6.95 -43.51 -39.69
C LEU A 7 -7.56 -43.07 -38.38
N THR A 8 -6.96 -43.53 -37.28
CA THR A 8 -7.25 -43.09 -35.90
C THR A 8 -6.57 -41.75 -35.65
N SER A 9 -7.37 -40.72 -35.36
CA SER A 9 -6.88 -39.43 -34.92
C SER A 9 -6.50 -39.51 -33.43
N PRO A 10 -5.32 -38.96 -32.98
CA PRO A 10 -5.03 -38.82 -31.58
C PRO A 10 -5.72 -37.58 -31.01
N SER A 11 -6.53 -37.81 -30.02
CA SER A 11 -7.15 -36.81 -29.15
C SER A 11 -6.05 -35.98 -28.43
N ALA A 12 -5.93 -34.71 -28.79
CA ALA A 12 -5.12 -33.75 -28.08
C ALA A 12 -5.83 -33.35 -26.78
N GLY A 13 -5.48 -34.03 -25.70
CA GLY A 13 -5.91 -33.66 -24.36
C GLY A 13 -5.32 -32.32 -23.93
N GLY A 14 -6.12 -31.26 -24.03
CA GLY A 14 -5.79 -29.94 -23.51
C GLY A 14 -5.55 -30.00 -21.99
N ARG A 15 -4.31 -29.87 -21.55
CA ARG A 15 -3.92 -29.63 -20.17
C ARG A 15 -4.40 -28.24 -19.78
N GLN A 16 -5.61 -28.15 -19.23
CA GLN A 16 -6.08 -26.94 -18.56
C GLN A 16 -5.14 -26.62 -17.40
N GLN A 17 -4.53 -25.44 -17.45
CA GLN A 17 -3.76 -24.85 -16.36
C GLN A 17 -4.67 -24.56 -15.16
N ARG A 18 -4.89 -25.56 -14.30
CA ARG A 18 -5.80 -25.52 -13.12
C ARG A 18 -5.20 -24.86 -11.87
N GLY A 19 -4.03 -24.23 -11.92
CA GLY A 19 -3.32 -23.82 -10.69
C GLY A 19 -3.42 -22.33 -10.33
N ARG A 20 -3.54 -21.40 -11.29
CA ARG A 20 -3.39 -19.96 -11.05
C ARG A 20 -4.66 -19.27 -10.48
N PRO A 21 -5.90 -19.49 -10.96
CA PRO A 21 -7.09 -18.83 -10.43
C PRO A 21 -7.37 -19.19 -8.95
N ARG A 22 -7.37 -20.49 -8.61
CA ARG A 22 -7.60 -20.96 -7.23
C ARG A 22 -6.62 -20.43 -6.20
N LYS A 23 -5.39 -20.12 -6.58
CA LYS A 23 -4.40 -19.60 -5.65
C LYS A 23 -4.71 -18.15 -5.28
N ILE A 24 -5.11 -17.33 -6.25
CA ILE A 24 -5.49 -15.92 -6.05
C ILE A 24 -6.74 -15.82 -5.18
N GLU A 25 -7.78 -16.60 -5.47
CA GLU A 25 -9.01 -16.65 -4.67
C GLU A 25 -8.73 -17.04 -3.21
N THR A 26 -7.85 -18.03 -3.01
CA THR A 26 -7.45 -18.48 -1.66
C THR A 26 -6.70 -17.36 -0.92
N ASP A 27 -5.79 -16.64 -1.57
CA ASP A 27 -5.05 -15.56 -0.94
C ASP A 27 -5.99 -14.40 -0.57
N GLN A 28 -6.93 -14.04 -1.43
CA GLN A 28 -7.95 -13.03 -1.13
C GLN A 28 -8.83 -13.40 0.08
N LEU A 29 -9.27 -14.66 0.19
CA LEU A 29 -10.04 -15.12 1.36
C LEU A 29 -9.26 -14.97 2.67
N ILE A 30 -7.97 -15.31 2.66
CA ILE A 30 -7.10 -15.17 3.83
C ILE A 30 -6.90 -13.68 4.18
N LEU A 31 -6.60 -12.84 3.19
CA LEU A 31 -6.34 -11.41 3.39
C LEU A 31 -7.60 -10.67 3.89
N THR A 32 -8.77 -10.99 3.33
CA THR A 32 -10.06 -10.44 3.80
C THR A 32 -10.34 -10.85 5.24
N ALA A 33 -10.21 -12.15 5.57
CA ALA A 33 -10.41 -12.64 6.94
C ALA A 33 -9.42 -11.99 7.94
N THR A 34 -8.19 -11.71 7.50
CA THR A 34 -7.19 -11.01 8.30
C THR A 34 -7.60 -9.58 8.61
N CYS A 35 -8.04 -8.80 7.60
CA CYS A 35 -8.54 -7.45 7.80
C CYS A 35 -9.76 -7.42 8.73
N GLU A 36 -10.73 -8.31 8.54
CA GLU A 36 -11.92 -8.41 9.41
C GLU A 36 -11.54 -8.66 10.88
N LEU A 37 -10.64 -9.62 11.12
CA LEU A 37 -10.18 -9.94 12.47
C LEU A 37 -9.33 -8.82 13.07
N LEU A 38 -8.52 -8.15 12.27
CA LEU A 38 -7.72 -7.02 12.70
C LEU A 38 -8.59 -5.85 13.16
N LEU A 39 -9.63 -5.50 12.39
CA LEU A 39 -10.58 -4.44 12.72
C LEU A 39 -11.43 -4.80 13.95
N ALA A 40 -11.87 -6.06 14.06
CA ALA A 40 -12.73 -6.49 15.16
C ALA A 40 -12.00 -6.65 16.50
N ASN A 41 -10.75 -7.14 16.48
CA ASN A 41 -10.05 -7.61 17.69
C ASN A 41 -8.73 -6.89 17.98
N GLY A 42 -8.22 -6.09 17.05
CA GLY A 42 -6.90 -5.49 17.09
C GLY A 42 -5.77 -6.52 16.83
N TYR A 43 -4.56 -5.98 16.63
CA TYR A 43 -3.38 -6.79 16.27
C TYR A 43 -3.02 -7.81 17.36
N ARG A 44 -3.09 -7.44 18.63
CA ARG A 44 -2.67 -8.30 19.75
C ARG A 44 -3.44 -9.61 19.82
N LYS A 45 -4.76 -9.57 19.58
CA LYS A 45 -5.63 -10.75 19.62
C LYS A 45 -5.67 -11.53 18.31
N LEU A 46 -5.13 -11.00 17.23
CA LEU A 46 -5.02 -11.67 15.95
C LEU A 46 -3.97 -12.78 16.03
N SER A 47 -4.31 -13.98 15.54
CA SER A 47 -3.38 -15.11 15.42
C SER A 47 -3.53 -15.82 14.08
N MET A 48 -2.49 -16.51 13.64
CA MET A 48 -2.52 -17.34 12.42
C MET A 48 -3.60 -18.42 12.49
N GLU A 49 -3.87 -18.96 13.69
CA GLU A 49 -4.94 -19.92 13.95
C GLU A 49 -6.33 -19.31 13.74
N ALA A 50 -6.55 -18.11 14.26
CA ALA A 50 -7.83 -17.41 14.10
C ALA A 50 -8.11 -17.08 12.63
N VAL A 51 -7.08 -16.67 11.88
CA VAL A 51 -7.20 -16.41 10.43
C VAL A 51 -7.47 -17.70 9.67
N ALA A 52 -6.77 -18.79 9.99
CA ALA A 52 -7.00 -20.12 9.39
C ALA A 52 -8.45 -20.57 9.59
N ALA A 53 -8.96 -20.48 10.83
CA ALA A 53 -10.33 -20.82 11.16
C ALA A 53 -11.35 -19.94 10.44
N ARG A 54 -11.13 -18.62 10.40
CA ARG A 54 -12.04 -17.66 9.76
C ARG A 54 -12.09 -17.81 8.25
N SER A 55 -10.93 -18.03 7.60
CA SER A 55 -10.82 -18.18 6.14
C SER A 55 -11.18 -19.57 5.64
N GLY A 56 -11.29 -20.58 6.52
CA GLY A 56 -11.47 -21.98 6.15
C GLY A 56 -10.25 -22.63 5.51
N ILE A 57 -9.07 -22.02 5.63
CA ILE A 57 -7.82 -22.47 5.01
C ILE A 57 -6.91 -23.11 6.07
N ALA A 58 -6.31 -24.25 5.73
CA ALA A 58 -5.44 -24.97 6.66
C ALA A 58 -4.21 -24.14 7.06
N LYS A 59 -3.87 -24.10 8.36
CA LYS A 59 -2.73 -23.35 8.93
C LYS A 59 -1.40 -23.54 8.17
N PRO A 60 -0.99 -24.75 7.73
CA PRO A 60 0.23 -24.92 6.95
C PRO A 60 0.22 -24.17 5.62
N ALA A 61 -0.95 -23.91 5.03
CA ALA A 61 -1.07 -23.16 3.81
C ALA A 61 -0.86 -21.65 4.02
N LEU A 62 -1.19 -21.13 5.22
CA LEU A 62 -0.87 -19.75 5.61
C LEU A 62 0.65 -19.58 5.76
N TYR A 63 1.28 -20.42 6.60
CA TYR A 63 2.73 -20.34 6.85
C TYR A 63 3.60 -20.54 5.62
N ARG A 64 3.12 -21.24 4.60
CA ARG A 64 3.82 -21.37 3.31
C ARG A 64 3.82 -20.07 2.52
N ARG A 65 2.89 -19.14 2.80
CA ARG A 65 2.74 -17.86 2.08
C ARG A 65 3.27 -16.67 2.87
N TRP A 66 3.02 -16.67 4.17
CA TRP A 66 3.44 -15.61 5.09
C TRP A 66 4.20 -16.22 6.24
N SER A 67 5.43 -15.76 6.42
CA SER A 67 6.36 -16.32 7.42
C SER A 67 5.98 -15.92 8.85
N SER A 68 5.28 -14.79 9.00
CA SER A 68 4.88 -14.23 10.28
C SER A 68 3.45 -13.65 10.25
N LYS A 69 2.92 -13.37 11.45
CA LYS A 69 1.67 -12.61 11.60
C LYS A 69 1.82 -11.19 11.02
N ALA A 70 2.97 -10.56 11.20
CA ALA A 70 3.28 -9.24 10.67
C ALA A 70 3.22 -9.23 9.14
N ASP A 71 3.88 -10.20 8.47
CA ASP A 71 3.84 -10.33 7.00
C ASP A 71 2.41 -10.51 6.48
N LEU A 72 1.61 -11.34 7.17
CA LEU A 72 0.22 -11.56 6.79
C LEU A 72 -0.63 -10.29 6.93
N VAL A 73 -0.49 -9.59 8.05
CA VAL A 73 -1.23 -8.35 8.32
C VAL A 73 -0.84 -7.25 7.33
N ALA A 74 0.45 -7.11 7.06
CA ALA A 74 0.95 -6.14 6.09
C ALA A 74 0.39 -6.42 4.68
N ALA A 75 0.45 -7.67 4.22
CA ALA A 75 -0.11 -8.08 2.94
C ALA A 75 -1.63 -7.84 2.88
N ALA A 76 -2.35 -8.09 3.97
CA ALA A 76 -3.79 -7.88 4.04
C ALA A 76 -4.18 -6.39 3.94
N VAL A 77 -3.45 -5.53 4.64
CA VAL A 77 -3.70 -4.07 4.58
C VAL A 77 -3.36 -3.51 3.20
N VAL A 78 -2.22 -3.86 2.62
CA VAL A 78 -1.83 -3.43 1.26
C VAL A 78 -2.85 -3.89 0.23
N ALA A 79 -3.30 -5.16 0.29
CA ALA A 79 -4.32 -5.66 -0.63
C ALA A 79 -5.67 -4.95 -0.46
N ASN A 80 -6.05 -4.59 0.77
CA ASN A 80 -7.27 -3.83 1.02
C ASN A 80 -7.18 -2.39 0.48
N LEU A 81 -6.06 -1.71 0.72
CA LEU A 81 -5.82 -0.36 0.18
C LEU A 81 -5.84 -0.36 -1.35
N ALA A 82 -5.31 -1.40 -2.01
CA ALA A 82 -5.32 -1.53 -3.46
C ALA A 82 -6.73 -1.75 -4.05
N ILE A 83 -7.69 -2.26 -3.28
CA ILE A 83 -9.09 -2.41 -3.70
C ILE A 83 -9.79 -1.05 -3.67
N ASP A 84 -9.58 -0.27 -2.60
CA ASP A 84 -10.28 0.99 -2.37
C ASP A 84 -9.60 2.17 -3.11
N ALA A 85 -8.31 2.04 -3.42
CA ALA A 85 -7.53 3.01 -4.20
C ALA A 85 -6.56 2.27 -5.13
N PRO A 86 -6.94 2.06 -6.39
CA PRO A 86 -6.01 1.50 -7.36
C PRO A 86 -4.74 2.36 -7.42
N ALA A 87 -3.60 1.71 -7.65
CA ALA A 87 -2.29 2.37 -7.65
C ALA A 87 -2.24 3.62 -8.55
N GLU A 88 -3.06 3.63 -9.60
CA GLU A 88 -3.23 4.76 -10.52
C GLU A 88 -3.90 5.99 -9.86
N ALA A 89 -4.78 5.77 -8.86
CA ALA A 89 -5.47 6.85 -8.14
C ALA A 89 -4.55 7.58 -7.15
N VAL A 90 -3.46 6.93 -6.71
CA VAL A 90 -2.45 7.49 -5.80
C VAL A 90 -1.11 7.66 -6.51
N ALA A 91 -1.07 7.43 -7.83
CA ALA A 91 0.13 7.65 -8.63
C ALA A 91 0.49 9.14 -8.62
N LEU A 92 1.77 9.41 -8.40
CA LEU A 92 2.26 10.78 -8.47
C LEU A 92 2.36 11.19 -9.94
N PRO A 93 1.66 12.26 -10.39
CA PRO A 93 1.81 12.73 -11.76
C PRO A 93 3.28 13.05 -12.05
N GLY A 94 3.74 12.68 -13.24
CA GLY A 94 5.12 12.93 -13.66
C GLY A 94 5.22 13.91 -14.82
N GLY A 95 6.06 14.94 -14.69
CA GLY A 95 6.42 15.82 -15.80
C GLY A 95 5.72 17.20 -15.84
N GLY A 96 4.83 17.47 -14.88
CA GLY A 96 4.25 18.81 -14.68
C GLY A 96 5.07 19.71 -13.77
N GLU A 97 4.46 20.81 -13.35
CA GLU A 97 4.98 21.70 -12.32
C GLU A 97 4.87 20.99 -10.97
N ILE A 98 5.96 20.97 -10.20
CA ILE A 98 6.07 20.15 -8.99
C ILE A 98 4.98 20.46 -7.95
N GLY A 99 4.63 21.73 -7.77
CA GLY A 99 3.59 22.13 -6.83
C GLY A 99 2.23 21.53 -7.22
N HIS A 100 1.88 21.59 -8.50
CA HIS A 100 0.64 21.02 -9.02
C HIS A 100 0.59 19.50 -8.81
N ASP A 101 1.69 18.80 -9.14
CA ASP A 101 1.79 17.34 -9.01
C ASP A 101 1.65 16.91 -7.54
N LEU A 102 2.31 17.64 -6.61
CA LEU A 102 2.25 17.37 -5.19
C LEU A 102 0.87 17.66 -4.58
N HIS A 103 0.18 18.73 -5.01
CA HIS A 103 -1.20 19.01 -4.58
C HIS A 103 -2.15 17.88 -4.99
N ALA A 104 -2.10 17.46 -6.26
CA ALA A 104 -2.95 16.40 -6.78
C ALA A 104 -2.71 15.07 -6.05
N TRP A 105 -1.45 14.72 -5.85
CA TRP A 105 -1.07 13.52 -5.12
C TRP A 105 -1.53 13.55 -3.66
N LEU A 106 -1.31 14.66 -2.98
CA LEU A 106 -1.65 14.82 -1.56
C LEU A 106 -3.17 14.73 -1.33
N ASP A 107 -3.96 15.29 -2.24
CA ASP A 107 -5.43 15.15 -2.22
C ASP A 107 -5.86 13.69 -2.34
N ALA A 108 -5.29 12.94 -3.28
CA ALA A 108 -5.58 11.54 -3.48
C ALA A 108 -5.14 10.71 -2.26
N PHE A 109 -3.91 10.92 -1.78
CA PHE A 109 -3.35 10.21 -0.63
C PHE A 109 -4.14 10.49 0.66
N ALA A 110 -4.47 11.76 0.93
CA ALA A 110 -5.30 12.13 2.08
C ALA A 110 -6.71 11.53 1.98
N GLY A 111 -7.30 11.50 0.78
CA GLY A 111 -8.60 10.89 0.54
C GLY A 111 -8.61 9.41 0.90
N VAL A 112 -7.61 8.67 0.44
CA VAL A 112 -7.46 7.23 0.76
C VAL A 112 -7.19 7.03 2.25
N ALA A 113 -6.28 7.79 2.82
CA ALA A 113 -5.88 7.65 4.22
C ALA A 113 -7.00 7.99 5.21
N THR A 114 -7.90 8.93 4.86
CA THR A 114 -9.01 9.36 5.72
C THR A 114 -10.30 8.58 5.50
N ASP A 115 -10.36 7.66 4.53
CA ASP A 115 -11.45 6.70 4.46
C ASP A 115 -11.56 5.95 5.79
N PRO A 116 -12.77 5.80 6.41
CA PRO A 116 -12.89 5.24 7.75
C PRO A 116 -12.31 3.83 7.91
N ARG A 117 -12.41 3.00 6.87
CA ARG A 117 -11.87 1.64 6.89
C ARG A 117 -10.35 1.64 6.78
N ASN A 118 -9.81 2.41 5.86
CA ASN A 118 -8.38 2.55 5.64
C ASN A 118 -7.69 3.19 6.85
N ALA A 119 -8.29 4.21 7.43
CA ALA A 119 -7.84 4.84 8.67
C ALA A 119 -7.77 3.83 9.84
N ALA A 120 -8.81 3.01 10.01
CA ALA A 120 -8.84 1.99 11.05
C ALA A 120 -7.75 0.92 10.84
N LEU A 121 -7.50 0.50 9.60
CA LEU A 121 -6.44 -0.45 9.26
C LEU A 121 -5.05 0.17 9.48
N ALA A 122 -4.84 1.41 9.07
CA ALA A 122 -3.58 2.13 9.30
C ALA A 122 -3.28 2.28 10.81
N LEU A 123 -4.28 2.68 11.61
CA LEU A 123 -4.14 2.78 13.07
C LEU A 123 -3.85 1.42 13.72
N ALA A 124 -4.48 0.34 13.25
CA ALA A 124 -4.20 -1.00 13.74
C ALA A 124 -2.76 -1.45 13.42
N LEU A 125 -2.22 -1.08 12.27
CA LEU A 125 -0.82 -1.33 11.91
C LEU A 125 0.15 -0.50 12.76
N ILE A 126 -0.14 0.77 12.98
CA ILE A 126 0.69 1.63 13.85
C ILE A 126 0.72 1.07 15.27
N ALA A 127 -0.43 0.64 15.80
CA ALA A 127 -0.50 -0.01 17.10
C ALA A 127 0.31 -1.32 17.13
N ALA A 128 0.25 -2.11 16.05
CA ALA A 128 1.05 -3.32 15.92
C ALA A 128 2.56 -3.04 15.93
N ALA A 129 3.00 -2.02 15.22
CA ALA A 129 4.39 -1.58 15.18
C ALA A 129 4.89 -1.11 16.56
N ALA A 130 4.04 -0.41 17.31
CA ALA A 130 4.36 0.03 18.67
C ALA A 130 4.46 -1.14 19.68
N GLU A 131 3.67 -2.20 19.51
CA GLU A 131 3.71 -3.39 20.37
C GLU A 131 4.91 -4.30 20.08
N ASN A 132 5.42 -4.31 18.85
CA ASN A 132 6.55 -5.15 18.44
C ASN A 132 7.56 -4.36 17.60
N PRO A 133 8.58 -3.75 18.21
CA PRO A 133 9.58 -2.96 17.51
C PRO A 133 10.35 -3.73 16.41
N ALA A 134 10.47 -5.06 16.53
CA ALA A 134 11.11 -5.89 15.50
C ALA A 134 10.31 -5.91 14.18
N ASP A 135 8.98 -5.79 14.28
CA ASP A 135 8.10 -5.75 13.11
C ASP A 135 7.84 -4.30 12.63
N ALA A 136 8.15 -3.30 13.46
CA ALA A 136 7.79 -1.89 13.22
C ALA A 136 8.30 -1.38 11.87
N GLN A 137 9.57 -1.63 11.55
CA GLN A 137 10.17 -1.17 10.31
C GLN A 137 9.53 -1.84 9.08
N ALA A 138 9.27 -3.14 9.17
CA ALA A 138 8.63 -3.89 8.09
C ALA A 138 7.17 -3.42 7.86
N LEU A 139 6.40 -3.24 8.95
CA LEU A 139 5.01 -2.78 8.89
C LEU A 139 4.91 -1.34 8.37
N TYR A 140 5.77 -0.44 8.84
CA TYR A 140 5.84 0.94 8.37
C TYR A 140 6.24 1.01 6.91
N GLY A 141 7.30 0.30 6.53
CA GLY A 141 7.80 0.28 5.15
C GLY A 141 6.77 -0.25 4.15
N LEU A 142 5.93 -1.21 4.55
CA LEU A 142 4.86 -1.73 3.69
C LEU A 142 3.68 -0.75 3.55
N LEU A 143 3.37 0.02 4.60
CA LEU A 143 2.27 0.98 4.57
C LEU A 143 2.62 2.26 3.80
N THR A 144 3.80 2.82 4.05
CA THR A 144 4.21 4.14 3.54
C THR A 144 5.30 4.07 2.49
N GLY A 145 6.08 2.99 2.46
CA GLY A 145 7.26 2.86 1.61
C GLY A 145 7.02 3.13 0.13
N PRO A 146 6.02 2.52 -0.52
CA PRO A 146 5.74 2.78 -1.93
C PRO A 146 5.40 4.25 -2.22
N SER A 147 4.59 4.88 -1.36
CA SER A 147 4.22 6.29 -1.50
C SER A 147 5.39 7.22 -1.22
N HIS A 148 6.21 6.91 -0.22
CA HIS A 148 7.43 7.65 0.09
C HIS A 148 8.45 7.57 -1.05
N GLN A 149 8.68 6.39 -1.60
CA GLN A 149 9.56 6.20 -2.75
C GLN A 149 9.09 6.98 -3.97
N ALA A 150 7.81 6.87 -4.35
CA ALA A 150 7.26 7.60 -5.48
C ALA A 150 7.40 9.12 -5.30
N LEU A 151 7.15 9.63 -4.08
CA LEU A 151 7.29 11.03 -3.74
C LEU A 151 8.76 11.50 -3.86
N THR A 152 9.71 10.77 -3.29
CA THR A 152 11.12 11.13 -3.35
C THR A 152 11.70 11.03 -4.76
N GLU A 153 11.27 10.07 -5.57
CA GLU A 153 11.63 9.97 -6.99
C GLU A 153 11.13 11.19 -7.78
N ARG A 154 9.88 11.61 -7.56
CA ARG A 154 9.32 12.81 -8.22
C ARG A 154 10.04 14.09 -7.79
N LEU A 155 10.32 14.25 -6.50
CA LEU A 155 11.11 15.38 -5.97
C LEU A 155 12.52 15.42 -6.56
N ARG A 156 13.17 14.25 -6.70
CA ARG A 156 14.49 14.15 -7.34
C ARG A 156 14.45 14.59 -8.80
N ALA A 157 13.42 14.20 -9.55
CA ALA A 157 13.21 14.65 -10.92
C ALA A 157 12.98 16.17 -10.98
N ALA A 158 12.24 16.75 -10.03
CA ALA A 158 12.03 18.18 -9.94
C ALA A 158 13.33 18.96 -9.64
N ALA A 159 14.17 18.42 -8.75
CA ALA A 159 15.49 19.00 -8.47
C ALA A 159 16.39 18.98 -9.70
N ALA A 160 16.42 17.87 -10.43
CA ALA A 160 17.18 17.74 -11.68
C ALA A 160 16.68 18.69 -12.78
N ALA A 161 15.37 19.00 -12.78
CA ALA A 161 14.76 19.97 -13.70
C ALA A 161 14.86 21.44 -13.21
N GLY A 162 15.49 21.70 -12.06
CA GLY A 162 15.65 23.05 -11.50
C GLY A 162 14.35 23.66 -10.95
N GLN A 163 13.31 22.86 -10.73
CA GLN A 163 12.04 23.31 -10.15
C GLN A 163 12.14 23.52 -8.63
N ILE A 164 13.03 22.76 -7.98
CA ILE A 164 13.34 22.91 -6.55
C ILE A 164 14.86 22.97 -6.34
N ARG A 165 15.28 23.47 -5.18
CA ARG A 165 16.70 23.54 -4.81
C ARG A 165 17.32 22.15 -4.76
N PRO A 166 18.57 21.96 -5.29
CA PRO A 166 19.18 20.62 -5.42
C PRO A 166 19.70 20.04 -4.10
N ASP A 167 19.86 20.86 -3.07
CA ASP A 167 20.38 20.50 -1.74
C ASP A 167 19.27 20.21 -0.73
N ALA A 168 18.01 20.08 -1.17
CA ALA A 168 16.89 19.72 -0.32
C ALA A 168 16.99 18.26 0.16
N ASP A 169 16.71 18.02 1.44
CA ASP A 169 16.55 16.67 1.98
C ASP A 169 15.19 16.11 1.56
N LEU A 170 15.20 15.30 0.49
CA LEU A 170 13.99 14.78 -0.13
C LEU A 170 13.28 13.74 0.75
N ASP A 171 14.04 12.98 1.53
CA ASP A 171 13.48 11.99 2.46
C ASP A 171 12.78 12.68 3.64
N ALA A 172 13.39 13.72 4.20
CA ALA A 172 12.77 14.52 5.25
C ALA A 172 11.47 15.20 4.78
N ILE A 173 11.40 15.64 3.51
CA ILE A 173 10.17 16.19 2.92
C ILE A 173 9.09 15.10 2.84
N GLY A 174 9.45 13.91 2.35
CA GLY A 174 8.54 12.76 2.26
C GLY A 174 7.98 12.39 3.62
N ASP A 175 8.84 12.28 4.62
CA ASP A 175 8.47 11.97 5.99
C ASP A 175 7.55 13.06 6.60
N ALA A 176 7.81 14.33 6.34
CA ALA A 176 6.97 15.43 6.83
C ALA A 176 5.56 15.38 6.24
N LEU A 177 5.43 15.21 4.92
CA LEU A 177 4.14 15.21 4.24
C LEU A 177 3.30 13.97 4.64
N ILE A 178 3.88 12.77 4.57
CA ILE A 178 3.19 11.53 4.94
C ILE A 178 2.91 11.50 6.45
N GLY A 179 3.90 11.85 7.27
CA GLY A 179 3.80 11.87 8.73
C GLY A 179 2.73 12.84 9.23
N SER A 180 2.53 13.97 8.55
CA SER A 180 1.47 14.93 8.91
C SER A 180 0.08 14.29 8.85
N ILE A 181 -0.19 13.47 7.84
CA ILE A 181 -1.46 12.75 7.68
C ILE A 181 -1.60 11.67 8.77
N VAL A 182 -0.54 10.92 9.05
CA VAL A 182 -0.52 9.93 10.14
C VAL A 182 -0.85 10.57 11.49
N ILE A 183 -0.30 11.74 11.80
CA ILE A 183 -0.62 12.48 13.04
C ILE A 183 -2.10 12.89 13.08
N GLN A 184 -2.68 13.34 11.96
CA GLN A 184 -4.11 13.66 11.91
C GLN A 184 -4.97 12.42 12.19
N LEU A 185 -4.61 11.25 11.65
CA LEU A 185 -5.29 9.99 11.94
C LEU A 185 -5.19 9.63 13.43
N LEU A 186 -3.98 9.64 13.99
CA LEU A 186 -3.73 9.32 15.41
C LEU A 186 -4.50 10.23 16.38
N THR A 187 -4.70 11.50 16.00
CA THR A 187 -5.39 12.49 16.85
C THR A 187 -6.89 12.61 16.54
N GLY A 188 -7.42 11.79 15.63
CA GLY A 188 -8.84 11.81 15.24
C GLY A 188 -9.28 13.06 14.49
N ARG A 189 -8.34 13.86 13.95
CA ARG A 189 -8.63 15.11 13.24
C ARG A 189 -8.82 14.91 11.73
N THR A 190 -9.47 13.81 11.34
CA THR A 190 -9.60 13.42 9.93
C THR A 190 -10.34 14.45 9.06
N ALA A 191 -11.30 15.21 9.64
CA ALA A 191 -12.04 16.22 8.91
C ALA A 191 -11.18 17.39 8.38
N THR A 192 -10.05 17.68 9.03
CA THR A 192 -9.15 18.79 8.66
C THR A 192 -7.87 18.31 7.97
N THR A 193 -7.71 17.01 7.78
CA THR A 193 -6.47 16.43 7.26
C THR A 193 -6.05 17.01 5.93
N ARG A 194 -6.96 17.11 4.97
CA ARG A 194 -6.69 17.64 3.64
C ARG A 194 -6.20 19.09 3.70
N GLN A 195 -6.91 19.96 4.40
CA GLN A 195 -6.52 21.36 4.53
C GLN A 195 -5.17 21.49 5.21
N HIS A 196 -4.95 20.77 6.31
CA HIS A 196 -3.67 20.79 7.02
C HIS A 196 -2.51 20.29 6.16
N ALA A 197 -2.72 19.26 5.35
CA ALA A 197 -1.72 18.73 4.45
C ALA A 197 -1.36 19.75 3.35
N HIS A 198 -2.35 20.45 2.79
CA HIS A 198 -2.14 21.54 1.82
C HIS A 198 -1.38 22.73 2.44
N ASP A 199 -1.76 23.16 3.64
CA ASP A 199 -1.07 24.26 4.33
C ASP A 199 0.42 23.91 4.59
N LEU A 200 0.69 22.66 4.99
CA LEU A 200 2.06 22.17 5.15
C LEU A 200 2.81 22.13 3.81
N LEU A 201 2.16 21.63 2.74
CA LEU A 201 2.77 21.59 1.41
C LEU A 201 3.17 22.99 0.94
N GLU A 202 2.34 24.00 1.15
CA GLU A 202 2.65 25.39 0.81
C GLU A 202 3.90 25.91 1.54
N ILE A 203 4.06 25.56 2.83
CA ILE A 203 5.25 25.89 3.61
C ILE A 203 6.48 25.21 3.02
N VAL A 204 6.39 23.93 2.70
CA VAL A 204 7.46 23.13 2.10
C VAL A 204 7.85 23.70 0.74
N LEU A 205 6.90 23.96 -0.15
CA LEU A 205 7.16 24.50 -1.49
C LEU A 205 7.85 25.87 -1.45
N ARG A 206 7.50 26.75 -0.50
CA ARG A 206 8.21 28.03 -0.30
C ARG A 206 9.65 27.82 0.09
N GLY A 207 9.93 26.83 0.96
CA GLY A 207 11.30 26.48 1.37
C GLY A 207 12.13 25.79 0.28
N LEU A 208 11.46 25.22 -0.73
CA LEU A 208 12.09 24.49 -1.83
C LEU A 208 12.40 25.35 -3.06
N ARG A 209 11.98 26.62 -3.09
CA ARG A 209 12.24 27.50 -4.24
C ARG A 209 13.75 27.56 -4.54
N PRO A 210 14.14 27.45 -5.81
CA PRO A 210 15.53 27.67 -6.19
C PRO A 210 15.98 29.03 -5.68
N GLY A 211 17.12 29.06 -4.97
CA GLY A 211 17.72 30.34 -4.57
C GLY A 211 18.05 31.17 -5.82
N THR A 212 17.84 32.47 -5.77
CA THR A 212 18.37 33.35 -6.80
C THR A 212 19.89 33.18 -6.80
N PRO A 213 20.53 32.82 -7.92
CA PRO A 213 22.00 32.79 -7.98
C PRO A 213 22.53 34.17 -7.62
N VAL A 214 23.42 34.19 -6.61
CA VAL A 214 24.18 35.40 -6.22
C VAL A 214 25.20 35.75 -7.29
#